data_2aeefe762bff72a002299aa96df3dada
#
_entry.id   2aeefe762bff72a002299aa96df3dada
#
_cell.length_a   1.000
_cell.length_b   1.000
_cell.length_c   1.000
_cell.angle_alpha   90.00
_cell.angle_beta   90.00
_cell.angle_gamma   90.00
#
_symmetry.space_group_name_H-M   'P 1'
#
loop_
_entity.id
_entity.type
_entity.pdbx_description
1 polymer ?
#
loop_
_entity_poly.entity_id
_entity_poly.type
_entity_poly.pdbx_seq_one_letter_code
_entity_poly.pdbx_strand_id
1 'polypeptide(L)'
;MENEWMKKGMNEYRLPDREVDILYVMWNAGRPLLASEITEAEEELKLATVHTTLKRMLKKNLIEVVDFAKSGNVFGRCYQPTISLREFELGKISSEFKNKKCKDITASNLVAALLDEETDSALEAELDELEKMIQERRKEISKGG
;
A
#
# COMPACT_ATOMS: atom_id res chain seq x y z
N MET A 1 -5.99 -7.56 -11.05
CA MET A 1 -5.99 -8.62 -10.01
C MET A 1 -5.91 -8.00 -8.64
N GLU A 2 -6.73 -8.46 -7.74
CA GLU A 2 -6.65 -8.02 -6.38
C GLU A 2 -5.44 -8.65 -5.69
N ASN A 3 -4.68 -7.82 -5.01
CA ASN A 3 -3.60 -8.24 -4.14
C ASN A 3 -4.20 -8.96 -2.93
N GLU A 4 -3.48 -9.91 -2.34
CA GLU A 4 -3.90 -10.58 -1.10
C GLU A 4 -4.25 -9.60 0.01
N TRP A 5 -3.57 -8.47 0.06
CA TRP A 5 -3.84 -7.40 1.00
C TRP A 5 -5.26 -6.87 0.87
N MET A 6 -5.74 -6.69 -0.34
CA MET A 6 -7.08 -6.18 -0.61
C MET A 6 -8.15 -7.20 -0.26
N LYS A 7 -7.81 -8.49 -0.27
CA LYS A 7 -8.73 -9.59 0.07
C LYS A 7 -8.93 -9.81 1.55
N LYS A 8 -7.96 -9.42 2.36
CA LYS A 8 -7.96 -9.74 3.80
C LYS A 8 -8.86 -8.87 4.67
N GLY A 9 -9.32 -7.74 4.15
CA GLY A 9 -10.26 -6.90 4.87
C GLY A 9 -9.62 -5.69 5.56
N MET A 10 -10.47 -4.92 6.18
CA MET A 10 -10.16 -3.53 6.56
C MET A 10 -9.14 -3.31 7.66
N ASN A 11 -9.06 -4.23 8.60
CA ASN A 11 -8.16 -4.07 9.75
C ASN A 11 -6.69 -4.13 9.36
N GLU A 12 -6.40 -4.64 8.18
CA GLU A 12 -5.02 -4.86 7.75
C GLU A 12 -4.34 -3.62 7.19
N TYR A 13 -5.13 -2.60 6.85
CA TYR A 13 -4.59 -1.31 6.43
C TYR A 13 -4.37 -0.38 7.62
N ARG A 14 -4.79 -0.80 8.81
CA ARG A 14 -4.54 -0.07 10.05
C ARG A 14 -3.33 -0.67 10.74
N LEU A 15 -2.18 -0.16 10.38
CA LEU A 15 -0.93 -0.61 10.95
C LEU A 15 -0.48 0.36 12.05
N PRO A 16 0.28 -0.14 13.03
CA PRO A 16 0.92 0.74 14.00
C PRO A 16 1.79 1.79 13.30
N ASP A 17 1.83 2.99 13.85
CA ASP A 17 2.53 4.12 13.25
C ASP A 17 3.98 3.81 12.87
N ARG A 18 4.70 3.09 13.70
CA ARG A 18 6.09 2.75 13.44
C ARG A 18 6.27 1.83 12.24
N GLU A 19 5.32 0.93 12.01
CA GLU A 19 5.35 0.05 10.84
C GLU A 19 5.09 0.86 9.58
N VAL A 20 4.15 1.79 9.62
CA VAL A 20 3.85 2.70 8.52
C VAL A 20 5.07 3.57 8.20
N ASP A 21 5.70 4.14 9.23
CA ASP A 21 6.90 4.95 9.07
C ASP A 21 8.01 4.19 8.35
N ILE A 22 8.25 2.95 8.76
CA ILE A 22 9.27 2.10 8.13
C ILE A 22 8.91 1.79 6.68
N LEU A 23 7.65 1.49 6.39
CA LEU A 23 7.21 1.26 5.02
C LEU A 23 7.45 2.48 4.12
N TYR A 24 7.15 3.68 4.62
CA TYR A 24 7.40 4.92 3.87
C TYR A 24 8.88 5.15 3.62
N VAL A 25 9.72 4.87 4.61
CA VAL A 25 11.18 4.96 4.44
C VAL A 25 11.62 4.03 3.30
N MET A 26 11.12 2.80 3.27
CA MET A 26 11.45 1.83 2.24
C MET A 26 10.96 2.25 0.86
N TRP A 27 9.71 2.71 0.77
CA TRP A 27 9.14 3.17 -0.50
C TRP A 27 9.89 4.39 -1.03
N ASN A 28 10.23 5.34 -0.16
CA ASN A 28 10.98 6.53 -0.55
C ASN A 28 12.39 6.20 -1.03
N ALA A 29 13.02 5.18 -0.45
CA ALA A 29 14.34 4.75 -0.87
C ALA A 29 14.32 4.06 -2.25
N GLY A 30 13.24 3.35 -2.56
CA GLY A 30 13.09 2.65 -3.83
C GLY A 30 14.05 1.47 -4.02
N ARG A 31 14.62 0.97 -2.92
CA ARG A 31 15.54 -0.17 -2.91
C ARG A 31 15.47 -0.90 -1.58
N PRO A 32 15.95 -2.15 -1.51
CA PRO A 32 16.03 -2.84 -0.22
C PRO A 32 16.96 -2.12 0.74
N LEU A 33 16.62 -2.11 2.02
CA LEU A 33 17.35 -1.40 3.06
C LEU A 33 17.77 -2.31 4.21
N LEU A 34 18.94 -2.01 4.76
CA LEU A 34 19.41 -2.55 6.04
C LEU A 34 18.66 -1.84 7.18
N ALA A 35 18.56 -2.49 8.34
CA ALA A 35 17.99 -1.87 9.54
C ALA A 35 18.71 -0.58 9.92
N SER A 36 20.04 -0.55 9.79
CA SER A 36 20.85 0.65 10.06
C SER A 36 20.50 1.81 9.12
N GLU A 37 20.23 1.50 7.85
CA GLU A 37 19.82 2.51 6.88
C GLU A 37 18.46 3.11 7.21
N ILE A 38 17.54 2.29 7.70
CA ILE A 38 16.22 2.74 8.14
C ILE A 38 16.39 3.68 9.35
N THR A 39 17.24 3.32 10.29
CA THR A 39 17.53 4.16 11.46
C THR A 39 18.12 5.50 11.07
N GLU A 40 18.99 5.51 10.08
CA GLU A 40 19.59 6.77 9.57
C GLU A 40 18.55 7.66 8.88
N ALA A 41 17.60 7.06 8.20
CA ALA A 41 16.57 7.81 7.47
C ALA A 41 15.49 8.38 8.39
N GLU A 42 15.26 7.77 9.55
CA GLU A 42 14.21 8.17 10.49
C GLU A 42 14.82 8.35 11.87
N GLU A 43 15.17 9.60 12.20
CA GLU A 43 15.87 9.94 13.45
C GLU A 43 15.12 9.57 14.72
N GLU A 44 13.79 9.53 14.66
CA GLU A 44 12.97 9.19 15.81
C GLU A 44 12.99 7.70 16.15
N LEU A 45 13.45 6.86 15.22
CA LEU A 45 13.50 5.41 15.41
C LEU A 45 14.90 4.96 15.84
N LYS A 46 14.96 4.35 17.01
CA LYS A 46 16.21 3.75 17.50
C LYS A 46 16.39 2.38 16.86
N LEU A 47 17.64 1.96 16.69
CA LEU A 47 17.97 0.69 16.05
C LEU A 47 17.25 -0.51 16.68
N ALA A 48 17.19 -0.56 18.02
CA ALA A 48 16.48 -1.62 18.74
C ALA A 48 14.99 -1.66 18.38
N THR A 49 14.36 -0.48 18.28
CA THR A 49 12.96 -0.35 17.88
C THR A 49 12.77 -0.80 16.44
N VAL A 50 13.68 -0.42 15.56
CA VAL A 50 13.63 -0.82 14.15
C VAL A 50 13.69 -2.34 14.03
N HIS A 51 14.64 -3.00 14.71
CA HIS A 51 14.76 -4.46 14.70
C HIS A 51 13.50 -5.16 15.20
N THR A 52 12.94 -4.68 16.31
CA THR A 52 11.72 -5.25 16.89
C THR A 52 10.53 -5.10 15.93
N THR A 53 10.41 -3.92 15.33
CA THR A 53 9.33 -3.61 14.40
C THR A 53 9.46 -4.43 13.11
N LEU A 54 10.66 -4.53 12.55
CA LEU A 54 10.93 -5.34 11.36
C LEU A 54 10.55 -6.81 11.60
N LYS A 55 10.84 -7.33 12.76
CA LYS A 55 10.49 -8.71 13.12
C LYS A 55 8.98 -8.93 13.10
N ARG A 56 8.21 -7.98 13.62
CA ARG A 56 6.75 -8.02 13.56
C ARG A 56 6.23 -7.92 12.14
N MET A 57 6.83 -7.02 11.36
CA MET A 57 6.43 -6.81 9.96
C MET A 57 6.71 -8.06 9.10
N LEU A 58 7.80 -8.78 9.37
CA LEU A 58 8.07 -10.06 8.71
C LEU A 58 6.99 -11.09 9.02
N LYS A 59 6.56 -11.17 10.27
CA LYS A 59 5.49 -12.09 10.69
C LYS A 59 4.16 -11.78 10.03
N LYS A 60 3.90 -10.51 9.77
CA LYS A 60 2.69 -10.05 9.08
C LYS A 60 2.80 -10.12 7.57
N ASN A 61 3.96 -10.52 7.04
CA ASN A 61 4.25 -10.54 5.60
C ASN A 61 4.15 -9.16 4.93
N LEU A 62 4.45 -8.09 5.67
CA LEU A 62 4.49 -6.73 5.15
C LEU A 62 5.79 -6.44 4.41
N ILE A 63 6.86 -7.12 4.82
CA ILE A 63 8.20 -6.98 4.25
C ILE A 63 8.78 -8.38 4.04
N GLU A 64 9.83 -8.41 3.23
CA GLU A 64 10.57 -9.63 2.97
C GLU A 64 12.07 -9.35 2.96
N VAL A 65 12.87 -10.36 3.24
CA VAL A 65 14.34 -10.29 3.12
C VAL A 65 14.69 -10.70 1.70
N VAL A 66 15.36 -9.83 0.96
CA VAL A 66 15.68 -10.06 -0.45
C VAL A 66 17.17 -10.08 -0.74
N ASP A 67 17.99 -9.61 0.19
CA ASP A 67 19.43 -9.55 0.00
C ASP A 67 20.14 -9.44 1.34
N PHE A 68 21.46 -9.52 1.28
CA PHE A 68 22.33 -9.29 2.43
C PHE A 68 23.39 -8.29 2.01
N ALA A 69 23.68 -7.33 2.86
CA ALA A 69 24.67 -6.32 2.58
C ALA A 69 25.54 -6.09 3.81
N LYS A 70 26.72 -5.55 3.57
CA LYS A 70 27.68 -5.26 4.61
C LYS A 70 27.48 -3.85 5.14
N SER A 71 27.33 -3.72 6.44
CA SER A 71 27.32 -2.42 7.14
C SER A 71 28.51 -2.45 8.10
N GLY A 72 29.59 -1.78 7.74
CA GLY A 72 30.85 -1.88 8.47
C GLY A 72 31.43 -3.30 8.31
N ASN A 73 31.63 -4.01 9.43
CA ASN A 73 32.19 -5.37 9.43
C ASN A 73 31.12 -6.44 9.59
N VAL A 74 29.83 -6.09 9.59
CA VAL A 74 28.72 -7.02 9.84
C VAL A 74 27.83 -7.11 8.61
N PHE A 75 27.50 -8.34 8.21
CA PHE A 75 26.47 -8.57 7.21
C PHE A 75 25.11 -8.46 7.84
N GLY A 76 24.22 -7.71 7.19
CA GLY A 76 22.86 -7.55 7.61
C GLY A 76 21.88 -7.93 6.51
N ARG A 77 20.65 -8.18 6.91
CA ARG A 77 19.55 -8.46 5.99
C ARG A 77 19.04 -7.18 5.37
N CYS A 78 18.75 -7.24 4.07
CA CYS A 78 18.10 -6.15 3.37
C CYS A 78 16.63 -6.47 3.20
N TYR A 79 15.78 -5.52 3.58
CA TYR A 79 14.34 -5.68 3.60
C TYR A 79 13.69 -4.81 2.53
N GLN A 80 12.60 -5.30 1.96
CA GLN A 80 11.76 -4.50 1.07
C GLN A 80 10.29 -4.77 1.36
N PRO A 81 9.38 -3.82 1.04
CA PRO A 81 7.95 -4.05 1.21
C PRO A 81 7.44 -5.13 0.25
N THR A 82 6.48 -5.91 0.70
CA THR A 82 5.77 -6.88 -0.13
C THR A 82 4.58 -6.25 -0.84
N ILE A 83 4.21 -5.03 -0.43
CA ILE A 83 3.11 -4.27 -0.98
C ILE A 83 3.64 -2.92 -1.48
N SER A 84 3.13 -2.44 -2.60
CA SER A 84 3.52 -1.13 -3.12
C SER A 84 2.84 -0.01 -2.35
N LEU A 85 3.42 1.19 -2.39
CA LEU A 85 2.80 2.39 -1.81
C LEU A 85 1.41 2.60 -2.41
N ARG A 86 1.28 2.45 -3.72
CA ARG A 86 0.01 2.60 -4.43
C ARG A 86 -1.06 1.64 -3.88
N GLU A 87 -0.72 0.36 -3.76
CA GLU A 87 -1.64 -0.65 -3.23
C GLU A 87 -2.06 -0.34 -1.79
N PHE A 88 -1.11 0.07 -0.96
CA PHE A 88 -1.37 0.43 0.42
C PHE A 88 -2.32 1.63 0.53
N GLU A 89 -2.03 2.70 -0.22
CA GLU A 89 -2.87 3.91 -0.19
C GLU A 89 -4.28 3.65 -0.73
N LEU A 90 -4.39 2.92 -1.83
CA LEU A 90 -5.70 2.54 -2.39
C LEU A 90 -6.48 1.66 -1.42
N GLY A 91 -5.81 0.74 -0.74
CA GLY A 91 -6.43 -0.12 0.26
C GLY A 91 -6.98 0.69 1.43
N LYS A 92 -6.23 1.68 1.90
CA LYS A 92 -6.68 2.59 2.96
C LYS A 92 -7.93 3.36 2.55
N ILE A 93 -7.90 3.97 1.37
CA ILE A 93 -9.03 4.76 0.85
C ILE A 93 -10.27 3.88 0.71
N SER A 94 -10.12 2.70 0.11
CA SER A 94 -11.20 1.74 -0.06
C SER A 94 -11.80 1.31 1.29
N SER A 95 -10.93 1.02 2.24
CA SER A 95 -11.30 0.61 3.59
C SER A 95 -12.08 1.70 4.33
N GLU A 96 -11.59 2.92 4.25
CA GLU A 96 -12.24 4.09 4.85
C GLU A 96 -13.61 4.34 4.23
N PHE A 97 -13.71 4.22 2.92
CA PHE A 97 -14.98 4.36 2.22
C PHE A 97 -16.01 3.33 2.69
N LYS A 98 -15.60 2.06 2.76
CA LYS A 98 -16.49 0.96 3.19
C LYS A 98 -16.93 1.09 4.65
N ASN A 99 -16.13 1.73 5.48
CA ASN A 99 -16.41 1.91 6.90
C ASN A 99 -17.25 3.13 7.23
N LYS A 100 -17.54 3.97 6.27
CA LYS A 100 -18.34 5.17 6.53
C LYS A 100 -19.76 4.80 6.96
N LYS A 101 -20.24 5.51 7.96
CA LYS A 101 -21.59 5.31 8.51
C LYS A 101 -22.69 5.74 7.54
N CYS A 102 -22.37 6.59 6.59
CA CYS A 102 -23.31 7.03 5.56
C CYS A 102 -23.42 5.96 4.48
N LYS A 103 -24.49 5.20 4.49
CA LYS A 103 -24.72 4.11 3.54
C LYS A 103 -25.33 4.59 2.21
N ASP A 104 -25.65 5.87 2.13
CA ASP A 104 -26.25 6.46 0.92
C ASP A 104 -25.21 6.81 -0.14
N ILE A 105 -23.93 6.77 0.22
CA ILE A 105 -22.86 7.07 -0.72
C ILE A 105 -22.42 5.79 -1.43
N THR A 106 -22.59 5.77 -2.74
CA THR A 106 -22.17 4.63 -3.57
C THR A 106 -20.80 4.89 -4.19
N ALA A 107 -20.20 3.84 -4.72
CA ALA A 107 -18.95 3.96 -5.49
C ALA A 107 -19.12 4.91 -6.67
N SER A 108 -20.29 4.89 -7.33
CA SER A 108 -20.61 5.80 -8.44
C SER A 108 -20.59 7.25 -7.99
N ASN A 109 -21.13 7.54 -6.80
CA ASN A 109 -21.10 8.90 -6.24
C ASN A 109 -19.65 9.37 -6.02
N LEU A 110 -18.81 8.49 -5.49
CA LEU A 110 -17.41 8.82 -5.24
C LEU A 110 -16.66 9.07 -6.55
N VAL A 111 -16.86 8.20 -7.55
CA VAL A 111 -16.24 8.36 -8.87
C VAL A 111 -16.67 9.68 -9.50
N ALA A 112 -17.95 10.00 -9.47
CA ALA A 112 -18.48 11.27 -10.01
C ALA A 112 -17.81 12.47 -9.34
N ALA A 113 -17.68 12.45 -8.01
CA ALA A 113 -17.05 13.54 -7.27
C ALA A 113 -15.57 13.70 -7.65
N LEU A 114 -14.86 12.59 -7.84
CA LEU A 114 -13.45 12.62 -8.25
C LEU A 114 -13.29 13.17 -9.67
N LEU A 115 -14.20 12.81 -10.57
CA LEU A 115 -14.15 13.27 -11.96
C LEU A 115 -14.40 14.78 -12.08
N ASP A 116 -15.20 15.35 -11.19
CA ASP A 116 -15.49 16.79 -11.19
C ASP A 116 -14.26 17.65 -10.94
N GLU A 117 -13.22 17.08 -10.34
CA GLU A 117 -11.98 17.80 -10.04
C GLU A 117 -10.95 17.72 -11.19
N GLU A 118 -11.20 16.93 -12.22
CA GLU A 118 -10.27 16.72 -13.31
C GLU A 118 -10.32 17.81 -14.39
N THR A 119 -9.18 18.04 -15.03
CA THR A 119 -9.11 18.91 -16.22
C THR A 119 -9.71 18.17 -17.42
N ASP A 120 -10.18 18.90 -18.43
CA ASP A 120 -10.83 18.29 -19.59
C ASP A 120 -9.98 17.21 -20.29
N SER A 121 -8.68 17.43 -20.43
CA SER A 121 -7.78 16.44 -21.08
C SER A 121 -7.56 15.20 -20.21
N ALA A 122 -7.39 15.39 -18.90
CA ALA A 122 -7.26 14.30 -17.95
C ALA A 122 -8.57 13.54 -17.80
N LEU A 123 -9.69 14.25 -17.88
CA LEU A 123 -11.02 13.65 -17.76
C LEU A 123 -11.29 12.64 -18.88
N GLU A 124 -10.94 12.96 -20.13
CA GLU A 124 -11.13 12.03 -21.25
C GLU A 124 -10.35 10.73 -21.03
N ALA A 125 -9.10 10.84 -20.61
CA ALA A 125 -8.26 9.67 -20.33
C ALA A 125 -8.85 8.81 -19.22
N GLU A 126 -9.33 9.45 -18.16
CA GLU A 126 -9.97 8.75 -17.03
C GLU A 126 -11.27 8.05 -17.45
N LEU A 127 -12.08 8.72 -18.27
CA LEU A 127 -13.32 8.13 -18.78
C LEU A 127 -13.05 6.89 -19.62
N ASP A 128 -12.02 6.92 -20.48
CA ASP A 128 -11.63 5.78 -21.29
C ASP A 128 -11.20 4.59 -20.42
N GLU A 129 -10.40 4.84 -19.40
CA GLU A 129 -9.97 3.80 -18.46
C GLU A 129 -11.13 3.21 -17.68
N LEU A 130 -12.07 4.07 -17.23
CA LEU A 130 -13.27 3.63 -16.51
C LEU A 130 -14.18 2.77 -17.40
N GLU A 131 -14.38 3.17 -18.63
CA GLU A 131 -15.18 2.38 -19.58
C GLU A 131 -14.59 0.99 -19.78
N LYS A 132 -13.29 0.92 -19.99
CA LYS A 132 -12.58 -0.35 -20.16
C LYS A 132 -12.72 -1.23 -18.92
N MET A 133 -12.56 -0.65 -17.74
CA MET A 133 -12.68 -1.36 -16.47
C MET A 133 -14.10 -1.89 -16.26
N ILE A 134 -15.12 -1.08 -16.57
CA ILE A 134 -16.53 -1.47 -16.46
C ILE A 134 -16.82 -2.65 -17.39
N GLN A 135 -16.34 -2.60 -18.63
CA GLN A 135 -16.52 -3.67 -19.60
C GLN A 135 -15.89 -4.99 -19.11
N GLU A 136 -14.69 -4.91 -18.59
CA GLU A 136 -13.99 -6.06 -18.02
C GLU A 136 -14.74 -6.66 -16.83
N ARG A 137 -15.26 -5.84 -15.94
CA ARG A 137 -16.04 -6.28 -14.78
C ARG A 137 -17.34 -6.95 -15.19
N ARG A 138 -18.01 -6.43 -16.20
CA ARG A 138 -19.24 -7.03 -16.74
C ARG A 138 -18.99 -8.43 -17.32
N LYS A 139 -17.84 -8.61 -17.99
CA LYS A 139 -17.43 -9.91 -18.52
C LYS A 139 -17.19 -10.92 -17.41
N GLU A 140 -16.54 -10.48 -16.32
CA GLU A 140 -16.30 -11.33 -15.15
C GLU A 140 -17.59 -11.81 -14.52
N ILE A 141 -18.58 -10.94 -14.39
CA ILE A 141 -19.89 -11.26 -13.85
C ILE A 141 -20.60 -12.28 -14.75
N SER A 142 -20.56 -12.09 -16.06
CA SER A 142 -21.17 -13.00 -17.03
C SER A 142 -20.56 -14.39 -16.99
N LYS A 143 -19.23 -14.48 -16.75
CA LYS A 143 -18.53 -15.77 -16.65
C LYS A 143 -18.77 -16.46 -15.32
N GLY A 144 -19.02 -15.71 -14.25
CA GLY A 144 -19.24 -16.24 -12.92
C GLY A 144 -20.68 -16.68 -12.65
N GLY A 145 -21.58 -16.35 -13.56
CA GLY A 145 -23.01 -16.72 -13.48
C GLY A 145 -23.38 -17.96 -14.31
#